data_8d10224c098b7dc2cf520b14864c7f63
#
_entry.id   8d10224c098b7dc2cf520b14864c7f63
#
_cell.length_a   1.000
_cell.length_b   1.000
_cell.length_c   1.000
_cell.angle_alpha   90.00
_cell.angle_beta   90.00
_cell.angle_gamma   90.00
#
_symmetry.space_group_name_H-M   'P 1'
#
loop_
_entity.id
_entity.type
_entity.pdbx_description
1 polymer ?
#
loop_
_entity_poly.entity_id
_entity_poly.type
_entity_poly.pdbx_seq_one_letter_code
_entity_poly.pdbx_strand_id
1 'polypeptide(L)'
;KAGLPYPEAIEDPQDIDCLVIVKLHHAQKKLERGFFTCASYEEYVEKSNNLLAQGVIDKESLKTARIERYVIGPVFNLNFFYSPLEEEMPQLELLGVDWRFESSLDGHVRLPAPQQMTMPAHQQIPEMTVVGHNTATIRESLLEGAFDLGEKFVKASKEHYDPGVIGPFCLQTCIDKDMNFHIYDVAPRVGGGTNVHVNVGHPYGNSLWRRPMSTGRRIALELRRAAEQDRLLEVLT
;
A
#
# COMPACT_ATOMS: atom_id res chain seq x y z
N LYS A 1 12.56 -2.76 10.58
CA LYS A 1 12.53 -2.49 12.03
C LYS A 1 11.23 -2.99 12.67
N ALA A 2 10.09 -2.79 12.02
CA ALA A 2 8.78 -3.20 12.56
C ALA A 2 8.50 -4.71 12.50
N GLY A 3 9.34 -5.52 11.90
CA GLY A 3 9.08 -6.95 11.70
C GLY A 3 7.91 -7.25 10.76
N LEU A 4 7.53 -6.28 9.92
CA LEU A 4 6.52 -6.49 8.90
C LEU A 4 7.11 -7.35 7.77
N PRO A 5 6.38 -8.34 7.23
CA PRO A 5 6.79 -9.05 6.03
C PRO A 5 6.77 -8.07 4.84
N TYR A 6 7.85 -8.08 4.06
CA TYR A 6 7.98 -7.22 2.88
C TYR A 6 8.58 -8.03 1.73
N PRO A 7 8.40 -7.61 0.47
CA PRO A 7 9.06 -8.26 -0.65
C PRO A 7 10.58 -8.28 -0.45
N GLU A 8 11.20 -9.41 -0.75
CA GLU A 8 12.64 -9.58 -0.63
C GLU A 8 13.38 -8.51 -1.43
N ALA A 9 14.32 -7.81 -0.79
CA ALA A 9 15.15 -6.81 -1.44
C ALA A 9 16.37 -7.47 -2.07
N ILE A 10 16.76 -7.02 -3.27
CA ILE A 10 17.99 -7.41 -3.96
C ILE A 10 18.93 -6.22 -3.92
N GLU A 11 20.07 -6.40 -3.27
CA GLU A 11 21.04 -5.31 -3.04
C GLU A 11 21.86 -5.00 -4.31
N ASP A 12 22.30 -6.02 -5.03
CA ASP A 12 23.06 -5.88 -6.27
C ASP A 12 22.19 -6.24 -7.48
N PRO A 13 22.03 -5.35 -8.46
CA PRO A 13 21.32 -5.68 -9.71
C PRO A 13 21.86 -6.91 -10.43
N GLN A 14 23.13 -7.27 -10.24
CA GLN A 14 23.74 -8.46 -10.84
C GLN A 14 23.16 -9.78 -10.29
N ASP A 15 22.55 -9.72 -9.11
CA ASP A 15 21.92 -10.87 -8.46
C ASP A 15 20.46 -11.09 -8.89
N ILE A 16 19.95 -10.33 -9.89
CA ILE A 16 18.59 -10.49 -10.39
C ILE A 16 18.47 -11.82 -11.14
N ASP A 17 17.80 -12.79 -10.51
CA ASP A 17 17.53 -14.15 -11.02
C ASP A 17 16.03 -14.45 -11.23
N CYS A 18 15.18 -13.48 -10.94
CA CYS A 18 13.72 -13.60 -11.00
C CYS A 18 13.06 -12.28 -11.37
N LEU A 19 11.74 -12.30 -11.58
CA LEU A 19 11.00 -11.06 -11.80
C LEU A 19 11.08 -10.15 -10.59
N VAL A 20 11.55 -8.92 -10.80
CA VAL A 20 11.69 -7.87 -9.79
C VAL A 20 10.99 -6.59 -10.22
N ILE A 21 10.68 -5.75 -9.24
CA ILE A 21 10.27 -4.35 -9.43
C ILE A 21 11.40 -3.43 -8.94
N VAL A 22 11.81 -2.51 -9.80
CA VAL A 22 12.80 -1.47 -9.49
C VAL A 22 12.04 -0.18 -9.19
N LYS A 23 12.05 0.24 -7.92
CA LYS A 23 11.35 1.44 -7.44
C LYS A 23 12.32 2.62 -7.40
N LEU A 24 11.98 3.68 -8.12
CA LEU A 24 12.78 4.89 -8.24
C LEU A 24 12.21 5.96 -7.30
N HIS A 25 13.03 6.57 -6.49
CA HIS A 25 12.59 7.58 -5.52
C HIS A 25 12.25 8.94 -6.15
N HIS A 26 12.85 9.25 -7.30
CA HIS A 26 12.68 10.53 -7.99
C HIS A 26 12.43 10.31 -9.49
N ALA A 27 11.17 10.37 -9.92
CA ALA A 27 10.85 10.45 -11.34
C ALA A 27 10.60 11.91 -11.73
N GLN A 28 11.41 12.47 -12.64
CA GLN A 28 11.37 13.91 -12.98
C GLN A 28 10.13 14.34 -13.77
N LYS A 29 9.36 13.45 -14.36
CA LYS A 29 8.35 13.82 -15.36
C LYS A 29 6.91 13.35 -15.14
N LYS A 30 6.58 12.61 -14.09
CA LYS A 30 5.19 12.22 -13.79
C LYS A 30 4.92 12.29 -12.30
N LEU A 31 3.69 12.63 -11.94
CA LEU A 31 3.17 12.75 -10.57
C LEU A 31 3.24 11.44 -9.74
N GLU A 32 3.61 10.32 -10.34
CA GLU A 32 3.67 9.02 -9.69
C GLU A 32 5.11 8.49 -9.62
N ARG A 33 5.38 7.69 -8.60
CA ARG A 33 6.67 7.03 -8.40
C ARG A 33 7.03 6.22 -9.64
N GLY A 34 8.18 6.52 -10.23
CA GLY A 34 8.68 5.74 -11.36
C GLY A 34 9.07 4.33 -10.89
N PHE A 35 8.66 3.33 -11.62
CA PHE A 35 9.15 1.96 -11.45
C PHE A 35 9.17 1.25 -12.80
N PHE A 36 9.97 0.20 -12.88
CA PHE A 36 9.94 -0.75 -13.98
C PHE A 36 10.19 -2.17 -13.46
N THR A 37 9.83 -3.16 -14.25
CA THR A 37 10.08 -4.57 -13.93
C THR A 37 11.14 -5.14 -14.85
N CYS A 38 11.94 -6.09 -14.36
CA CYS A 38 12.91 -6.86 -15.14
C CYS A 38 13.09 -8.24 -14.51
N ALA A 39 13.61 -9.20 -15.26
CA ALA A 39 13.82 -10.57 -14.79
C ALA A 39 15.28 -11.02 -14.90
N SER A 40 16.18 -10.18 -15.38
CA SER A 40 17.62 -10.41 -15.41
C SER A 40 18.40 -9.11 -15.32
N TYR A 41 19.71 -9.22 -15.10
CA TYR A 41 20.62 -8.08 -15.10
C TYR A 41 20.66 -7.38 -16.46
N GLU A 42 20.66 -8.15 -17.56
CA GLU A 42 20.67 -7.61 -18.92
C GLU A 42 19.43 -6.74 -19.18
N GLU A 43 18.24 -7.23 -18.79
CA GLU A 43 17.00 -6.45 -18.89
C GLU A 43 17.04 -5.20 -18.00
N TYR A 44 17.61 -5.30 -16.80
CA TYR A 44 17.79 -4.15 -15.91
C TYR A 44 18.63 -3.07 -16.58
N VAL A 45 19.77 -3.43 -17.16
CA VAL A 45 20.68 -2.50 -17.85
C VAL A 45 20.00 -1.88 -19.06
N GLU A 46 19.33 -2.69 -19.89
CA GLU A 46 18.62 -2.22 -21.09
C GLU A 46 17.53 -1.20 -20.72
N LYS A 47 16.65 -1.55 -19.80
CA LYS A 47 15.53 -0.69 -19.39
C LYS A 47 16.00 0.59 -18.70
N SER A 48 17.01 0.49 -17.85
CA SER A 48 17.65 1.64 -17.21
C SER A 48 18.23 2.63 -18.23
N ASN A 49 18.99 2.13 -19.20
CA ASN A 49 19.56 2.95 -20.26
C ASN A 49 18.50 3.63 -21.12
N ASN A 50 17.43 2.92 -21.46
CA ASN A 50 16.30 3.48 -22.22
C ASN A 50 15.61 4.62 -21.45
N LEU A 51 15.36 4.45 -20.15
CA LEU A 51 14.74 5.48 -19.32
C LEU A 51 15.65 6.70 -19.13
N LEU A 52 16.97 6.49 -19.00
CA LEU A 52 17.97 7.57 -18.97
C LEU A 52 17.99 8.34 -20.29
N ALA A 53 18.01 7.64 -21.44
CA ALA A 53 18.03 8.26 -22.76
C ALA A 53 16.76 9.09 -23.04
N GLN A 54 15.62 8.64 -22.52
CA GLN A 54 14.34 9.36 -22.61
C GLN A 54 14.23 10.53 -21.61
N GLY A 55 15.20 10.68 -20.69
CA GLY A 55 15.17 11.68 -19.64
C GLY A 55 14.00 11.51 -18.66
N VAL A 56 13.53 10.28 -18.49
CA VAL A 56 12.48 9.93 -17.51
C VAL A 56 13.09 9.84 -16.10
N ILE A 57 14.33 9.36 -16.02
CA ILE A 57 15.12 9.23 -14.79
C ILE A 57 16.52 9.82 -14.99
N ASP A 58 17.22 10.04 -13.91
CA ASP A 58 18.64 10.39 -13.89
C ASP A 58 19.49 9.28 -13.23
N LYS A 59 20.79 9.41 -13.28
CA LYS A 59 21.71 8.43 -12.70
C LYS A 59 21.60 8.36 -11.17
N GLU A 60 21.23 9.44 -10.51
CA GLU A 60 21.07 9.47 -9.06
C GLU A 60 19.84 8.68 -8.62
N SER A 61 18.75 8.76 -9.39
CA SER A 61 17.56 7.93 -9.16
C SER A 61 17.86 6.44 -9.21
N LEU A 62 18.77 6.00 -10.07
CA LEU A 62 19.18 4.58 -10.13
C LEU A 62 20.04 4.18 -8.92
N LYS A 63 20.92 5.05 -8.42
CA LYS A 63 21.75 4.73 -7.24
C LYS A 63 20.92 4.55 -5.97
N THR A 64 19.81 5.26 -5.88
CA THR A 64 18.90 5.19 -4.73
C THR A 64 17.71 4.27 -4.97
N ALA A 65 17.66 3.62 -6.14
CA ALA A 65 16.59 2.70 -6.49
C ALA A 65 16.56 1.51 -5.53
N ARG A 66 15.35 1.08 -5.19
CA ARG A 66 15.13 -0.15 -4.43
C ARG A 66 14.65 -1.24 -5.37
N ILE A 67 15.36 -2.35 -5.38
CA ILE A 67 15.01 -3.55 -6.16
C ILE A 67 14.35 -4.53 -5.21
N GLU A 68 13.15 -4.99 -5.55
CA GLU A 68 12.39 -5.94 -4.76
C GLU A 68 11.87 -7.07 -5.66
N ARG A 69 11.86 -8.30 -5.12
CA ARG A 69 11.21 -9.43 -5.77
C ARG A 69 9.75 -9.08 -6.04
N TYR A 70 9.26 -9.32 -7.26
CA TYR A 70 7.88 -9.04 -7.64
C TYR A 70 6.95 -10.11 -7.05
N VAL A 71 6.09 -9.71 -6.13
CA VAL A 71 5.09 -10.60 -5.53
C VAL A 71 3.86 -10.65 -6.42
N ILE A 72 3.51 -11.85 -6.89
CA ILE A 72 2.30 -12.06 -7.70
C ILE A 72 1.12 -12.38 -6.78
N GLY A 73 0.14 -11.49 -6.75
CA GLY A 73 -1.07 -11.64 -5.95
C GLY A 73 -1.96 -10.40 -6.00
N PRO A 74 -3.17 -10.49 -5.46
CA PRO A 74 -4.05 -9.34 -5.35
C PRO A 74 -3.48 -8.30 -4.38
N VAL A 75 -3.69 -7.02 -4.72
CA VAL A 75 -3.20 -5.87 -3.97
C VAL A 75 -4.33 -5.27 -3.15
N PHE A 76 -4.13 -5.16 -1.84
CA PHE A 76 -5.09 -4.59 -0.92
C PHE A 76 -4.48 -3.44 -0.10
N ASN A 77 -5.33 -2.51 0.29
CA ASN A 77 -5.06 -1.49 1.28
C ASN A 77 -5.81 -1.86 2.57
N LEU A 78 -5.08 -2.11 3.64
CA LEU A 78 -5.64 -2.35 4.97
C LEU A 78 -5.75 -1.00 5.68
N ASN A 79 -6.97 -0.49 5.86
CA ASN A 79 -7.22 0.81 6.45
C ASN A 79 -7.47 0.69 7.94
N PHE A 80 -6.54 1.16 8.74
CA PHE A 80 -6.57 1.12 10.20
C PHE A 80 -6.87 2.49 10.80
N PHE A 81 -7.25 2.45 12.08
CA PHE A 81 -7.30 3.59 12.96
C PHE A 81 -6.69 3.20 14.32
N TYR A 82 -5.74 4.00 14.80
CA TYR A 82 -5.18 3.85 16.15
C TYR A 82 -5.61 5.00 17.03
N SER A 83 -6.19 4.67 18.21
CA SER A 83 -6.60 5.63 19.23
C SER A 83 -5.70 5.51 20.47
N PRO A 84 -5.03 6.57 20.89
CA PRO A 84 -4.34 6.57 22.18
C PRO A 84 -5.29 6.73 23.38
N LEU A 85 -6.57 7.10 23.13
CA LEU A 85 -7.54 7.41 24.18
C LEU A 85 -8.31 6.18 24.69
N GLU A 86 -8.41 5.12 23.88
CA GLU A 86 -9.30 4.00 24.16
C GLU A 86 -8.76 3.13 25.30
N GLU A 87 -9.57 2.99 26.35
CA GLU A 87 -9.34 2.10 27.49
C GLU A 87 -10.33 0.93 27.47
N GLU A 88 -11.56 1.15 26.95
CA GLU A 88 -12.65 0.16 26.94
C GLU A 88 -12.84 -0.51 25.56
N MET A 89 -12.36 0.12 24.47
CA MET A 89 -12.42 -0.38 23.10
C MET A 89 -11.02 -0.77 22.63
N PRO A 90 -10.87 -1.61 21.61
CA PRO A 90 -9.56 -1.89 21.06
C PRO A 90 -8.92 -0.58 20.56
N GLN A 91 -7.69 -0.32 21.01
CA GLN A 91 -6.93 0.85 20.55
C GLN A 91 -6.67 0.84 19.05
N LEU A 92 -6.49 -0.35 18.47
CA LEU A 92 -6.32 -0.55 17.04
C LEU A 92 -7.61 -1.10 16.42
N GLU A 93 -8.09 -0.41 15.40
CA GLU A 93 -9.25 -0.80 14.61
C GLU A 93 -8.83 -1.06 13.16
N LEU A 94 -9.21 -2.21 12.59
CA LEU A 94 -9.27 -2.36 11.13
C LEU A 94 -10.63 -1.84 10.68
N LEU A 95 -10.64 -0.66 10.05
CA LEU A 95 -11.88 -0.05 9.57
C LEU A 95 -12.43 -0.80 8.35
N GLY A 96 -11.57 -1.11 7.39
CA GLY A 96 -11.94 -1.78 6.16
C GLY A 96 -10.77 -2.01 5.22
N VAL A 97 -11.09 -2.64 4.11
CA VAL A 97 -10.13 -2.97 3.06
C VAL A 97 -10.63 -2.39 1.75
N ASP A 98 -9.74 -1.88 0.94
CA ASP A 98 -10.02 -1.50 -0.43
C ASP A 98 -9.03 -2.14 -1.42
N TRP A 99 -9.49 -2.30 -2.64
CA TRP A 99 -8.75 -2.82 -3.77
C TRP A 99 -8.54 -1.71 -4.80
N ARG A 100 -7.36 -1.67 -5.44
CA ARG A 100 -7.03 -0.67 -6.44
C ARG A 100 -7.31 -1.15 -7.85
N PHE A 101 -7.78 -0.24 -8.68
CA PHE A 101 -7.75 -0.40 -10.13
C PHE A 101 -6.52 0.29 -10.70
N GLU A 102 -5.78 -0.43 -11.51
CA GLU A 102 -4.58 0.08 -12.16
C GLU A 102 -4.78 0.13 -13.68
N SER A 103 -4.42 1.23 -14.31
CA SER A 103 -4.77 1.61 -15.69
C SER A 103 -4.77 0.45 -16.71
N SER A 104 -3.74 0.30 -17.51
CA SER A 104 -3.77 -0.73 -18.54
C SER A 104 -3.66 -2.17 -17.99
N LEU A 105 -3.14 -2.39 -16.77
CA LEU A 105 -3.09 -3.71 -16.14
C LEU A 105 -4.49 -4.33 -16.04
N ASP A 106 -5.47 -3.60 -15.51
CA ASP A 106 -6.85 -4.08 -15.41
C ASP A 106 -7.50 -4.34 -16.77
N GLY A 107 -7.05 -3.63 -17.80
CA GLY A 107 -7.44 -3.92 -19.19
C GLY A 107 -6.81 -5.21 -19.72
N HIS A 108 -5.51 -5.41 -19.47
CA HIS A 108 -4.78 -6.60 -19.93
C HIS A 108 -5.36 -7.90 -19.38
N VAL A 109 -5.65 -7.96 -18.08
CA VAL A 109 -6.17 -9.18 -17.43
C VAL A 109 -7.57 -9.59 -17.94
N ARG A 110 -8.27 -8.72 -18.66
CA ARG A 110 -9.55 -9.01 -19.32
C ARG A 110 -9.38 -9.63 -20.70
N LEU A 111 -8.18 -9.57 -21.27
CA LEU A 111 -7.87 -10.13 -22.59
C LEU A 111 -7.28 -11.52 -22.42
N PRO A 112 -7.74 -12.54 -23.16
CA PRO A 112 -7.06 -13.82 -23.26
C PRO A 112 -5.63 -13.65 -23.79
N ALA A 113 -4.71 -14.50 -23.38
CA ALA A 113 -3.30 -14.42 -23.76
C ALA A 113 -3.05 -14.29 -25.27
N PRO A 114 -3.78 -15.02 -26.17
CA PRO A 114 -3.61 -14.83 -27.61
C PRO A 114 -3.88 -13.39 -28.07
N GLN A 115 -4.88 -12.71 -27.49
CA GLN A 115 -5.17 -11.31 -27.84
C GLN A 115 -4.12 -10.35 -27.24
N GLN A 116 -3.60 -10.62 -26.05
CA GLN A 116 -2.51 -9.82 -25.49
C GLN A 116 -1.27 -9.85 -26.41
N MET A 117 -0.96 -10.99 -26.98
CA MET A 117 0.17 -11.16 -27.91
C MET A 117 0.00 -10.41 -29.25
N THR A 118 -1.24 -10.03 -29.61
CA THR A 118 -1.51 -9.25 -30.84
C THR A 118 -1.43 -7.73 -30.61
N MET A 119 -1.27 -7.28 -29.39
CA MET A 119 -1.14 -5.85 -29.10
C MET A 119 0.17 -5.29 -29.67
N PRO A 120 0.21 -4.00 -30.05
CA PRO A 120 1.45 -3.34 -30.39
C PRO A 120 2.48 -3.44 -29.26
N ALA A 121 3.76 -3.58 -29.57
CA ALA A 121 4.83 -3.82 -28.59
C ALA A 121 4.81 -2.81 -27.42
N HIS A 122 4.52 -1.53 -27.71
CA HIS A 122 4.43 -0.48 -26.66
C HIS A 122 3.22 -0.62 -25.74
N GLN A 123 2.26 -1.48 -26.05
CA GLN A 123 1.07 -1.76 -25.24
C GLN A 123 1.14 -3.13 -24.56
N GLN A 124 2.11 -3.96 -24.89
CA GLN A 124 2.25 -5.31 -24.30
C GLN A 124 2.70 -5.27 -22.83
N ILE A 125 3.37 -4.20 -22.41
CA ILE A 125 3.78 -3.99 -21.02
C ILE A 125 2.70 -3.12 -20.37
N PRO A 126 1.96 -3.63 -19.37
CA PRO A 126 0.92 -2.85 -18.71
C PRO A 126 1.50 -1.71 -17.87
N GLU A 127 0.84 -0.58 -17.90
CA GLU A 127 1.05 0.48 -16.92
C GLU A 127 0.26 0.16 -15.65
N MET A 128 0.86 0.42 -14.48
CA MET A 128 0.27 0.17 -13.17
C MET A 128 -0.07 1.48 -12.45
N THR A 129 -0.62 2.45 -13.20
CA THR A 129 -1.05 3.72 -12.65
C THR A 129 -2.42 3.56 -11.99
N VAL A 130 -2.54 3.92 -10.72
CA VAL A 130 -3.81 3.81 -9.98
C VAL A 130 -4.82 4.79 -10.53
N VAL A 131 -5.96 4.28 -11.01
CA VAL A 131 -7.06 5.09 -11.57
C VAL A 131 -8.31 5.09 -10.71
N GLY A 132 -8.38 4.24 -9.70
CA GLY A 132 -9.54 4.17 -8.81
C GLY A 132 -9.39 3.11 -7.74
N HIS A 133 -10.40 3.06 -6.88
CA HIS A 133 -10.49 2.11 -5.78
C HIS A 133 -11.89 1.50 -5.70
N ASN A 134 -11.98 0.32 -5.15
CA ASN A 134 -13.24 -0.32 -4.81
C ASN A 134 -13.16 -0.92 -3.39
N THR A 135 -14.30 -1.00 -2.72
CA THR A 135 -14.39 -1.70 -1.44
C THR A 135 -14.13 -3.19 -1.63
N ALA A 136 -13.43 -3.79 -0.68
CA ALA A 136 -13.13 -5.21 -0.67
C ALA A 136 -13.23 -5.78 0.74
N THR A 137 -13.30 -7.10 0.83
CA THR A 137 -13.08 -7.86 2.06
C THR A 137 -11.97 -8.87 1.80
N ILE A 138 -11.23 -9.22 2.85
CA ILE A 138 -10.34 -10.37 2.83
C ILE A 138 -11.04 -11.55 3.51
N ARG A 139 -10.59 -12.77 3.22
CA ARG A 139 -11.16 -13.94 3.88
C ARG A 139 -10.89 -13.91 5.40
N GLU A 140 -11.79 -14.45 6.17
CA GLU A 140 -11.78 -14.40 7.65
C GLU A 140 -10.47 -14.93 8.25
N SER A 141 -9.90 -15.99 7.67
CA SER A 141 -8.65 -16.59 8.15
C SER A 141 -7.43 -15.66 8.02
N LEU A 142 -7.53 -14.54 7.31
CA LEU A 142 -6.47 -13.54 7.18
C LEU A 142 -6.64 -12.37 8.15
N LEU A 143 -7.79 -12.25 8.82
CA LEU A 143 -8.06 -11.08 9.67
C LEU A 143 -7.11 -11.00 10.86
N GLU A 144 -6.84 -12.13 11.52
CA GLU A 144 -5.88 -12.18 12.64
C GLU A 144 -4.50 -11.67 12.21
N GLY A 145 -3.99 -12.19 11.07
CA GLY A 145 -2.72 -11.72 10.50
C GLY A 145 -2.74 -10.24 10.13
N ALA A 146 -3.87 -9.72 9.62
CA ALA A 146 -3.99 -8.30 9.32
C ALA A 146 -3.89 -7.44 10.59
N PHE A 147 -4.56 -7.83 11.69
CA PHE A 147 -4.44 -7.14 12.98
C PHE A 147 -3.02 -7.19 13.52
N ASP A 148 -2.36 -8.34 13.49
CA ASP A 148 -0.96 -8.53 13.87
C ASP A 148 -0.02 -7.53 13.16
N LEU A 149 -0.23 -7.32 11.86
CA LEU A 149 0.55 -6.36 11.08
C LEU A 149 0.31 -4.91 11.55
N GLY A 150 -0.94 -4.57 11.81
CA GLY A 150 -1.30 -3.25 12.36
C GLY A 150 -0.66 -3.00 13.72
N GLU A 151 -0.73 -3.96 14.63
CA GLU A 151 -0.12 -3.88 15.98
C GLU A 151 1.41 -3.74 15.91
N LYS A 152 2.07 -4.54 15.08
CA LYS A 152 3.52 -4.45 14.84
C LYS A 152 3.91 -3.07 14.32
N PHE A 153 3.13 -2.51 13.40
CA PHE A 153 3.38 -1.17 12.87
C PHE A 153 3.20 -0.10 13.94
N VAL A 154 2.10 -0.11 14.70
CA VAL A 154 1.84 0.84 15.80
C VAL A 154 2.97 0.78 16.83
N LYS A 155 3.34 -0.42 17.28
CA LYS A 155 4.44 -0.61 18.23
C LYS A 155 5.74 -0.02 17.73
N ALA A 156 6.16 -0.37 16.52
CA ALA A 156 7.40 0.12 15.92
C ALA A 156 7.38 1.64 15.70
N SER A 157 6.23 2.21 15.30
CA SER A 157 6.09 3.65 15.15
C SER A 157 6.34 4.40 16.47
N LYS A 158 5.82 3.89 17.58
CA LYS A 158 6.07 4.45 18.91
C LYS A 158 7.51 4.31 19.38
N GLU A 159 8.16 3.18 19.08
CA GLU A 159 9.55 2.94 19.46
C GLU A 159 10.55 3.83 18.71
N HIS A 160 10.21 4.26 17.50
CA HIS A 160 11.16 4.95 16.61
C HIS A 160 10.80 6.42 16.31
N TYR A 161 9.56 6.82 16.52
CA TYR A 161 9.04 8.15 16.17
C TYR A 161 7.98 8.58 17.20
N ASP A 162 8.40 9.30 18.22
CA ASP A 162 7.47 9.84 19.22
C ASP A 162 6.50 10.86 18.61
N PRO A 163 5.21 10.77 18.86
CA PRO A 163 4.44 9.84 19.73
C PRO A 163 4.00 8.54 19.02
N GLY A 164 4.51 8.23 17.86
CA GLY A 164 4.08 7.14 16.99
C GLY A 164 2.94 7.54 16.07
N VAL A 165 2.35 6.54 15.39
CA VAL A 165 1.16 6.78 14.57
C VAL A 165 -0.06 7.00 15.45
N ILE A 166 -0.84 8.04 15.15
CA ILE A 166 -2.12 8.37 15.79
C ILE A 166 -3.17 8.53 14.69
N GLY A 167 -4.38 8.02 14.93
CA GLY A 167 -5.47 8.14 13.99
C GLY A 167 -5.35 7.17 12.82
N PRO A 168 -5.77 7.56 11.61
CA PRO A 168 -5.83 6.68 10.45
C PRO A 168 -4.47 6.43 9.82
N PHE A 169 -4.21 5.17 9.46
CA PHE A 169 -3.08 4.77 8.64
C PHE A 169 -3.47 3.61 7.72
N CYS A 170 -2.64 3.33 6.73
CA CYS A 170 -2.90 2.28 5.76
C CYS A 170 -1.63 1.46 5.51
N LEU A 171 -1.76 0.13 5.60
CA LEU A 171 -0.75 -0.81 5.15
C LEU A 171 -1.14 -1.30 3.75
N GLN A 172 -0.29 -1.05 2.76
CA GLN A 172 -0.50 -1.53 1.40
C GLN A 172 0.18 -2.88 1.24
N THR A 173 -0.59 -3.89 0.90
CA THR A 173 -0.12 -5.28 0.88
C THR A 173 -0.48 -5.98 -0.43
N CYS A 174 0.39 -6.92 -0.83
CA CYS A 174 0.07 -7.97 -1.78
C CYS A 174 -0.08 -9.28 -0.99
N ILE A 175 -1.03 -10.12 -1.35
CA ILE A 175 -1.21 -11.44 -0.73
C ILE A 175 -0.86 -12.49 -1.78
N ASP A 176 0.14 -13.32 -1.49
CA ASP A 176 0.60 -14.34 -2.42
C ASP A 176 -0.31 -15.58 -2.45
N LYS A 177 0.03 -16.55 -3.30
CA LYS A 177 -0.72 -17.81 -3.45
C LYS A 177 -0.77 -18.67 -2.17
N ASP A 178 0.19 -18.49 -1.27
CA ASP A 178 0.30 -19.21 0.00
C ASP A 178 -0.35 -18.43 1.17
N MET A 179 -1.09 -17.37 0.84
CA MET A 179 -1.81 -16.48 1.78
C MET A 179 -0.90 -15.65 2.68
N ASN A 180 0.35 -15.42 2.29
CA ASN A 180 1.26 -14.55 3.02
C ASN A 180 1.07 -13.10 2.61
N PHE A 181 1.08 -12.21 3.61
CA PHE A 181 1.10 -10.78 3.38
C PHE A 181 2.51 -10.30 3.01
N HIS A 182 2.59 -9.38 2.06
CA HIS A 182 3.82 -8.67 1.69
C HIS A 182 3.52 -7.18 1.69
N ILE A 183 3.96 -6.47 2.73
CA ILE A 183 3.78 -5.02 2.86
C ILE A 183 4.79 -4.32 1.95
N TYR A 184 4.33 -3.65 0.92
CA TYR A 184 5.19 -2.97 -0.04
C TYR A 184 5.18 -1.44 0.10
N ASP A 185 4.22 -0.88 0.84
CA ASP A 185 4.17 0.55 1.17
C ASP A 185 3.35 0.78 2.44
N VAL A 186 3.65 1.86 3.14
CA VAL A 186 2.92 2.31 4.34
C VAL A 186 2.55 3.77 4.16
N ALA A 187 1.27 4.08 4.37
CA ALA A 187 0.78 5.45 4.40
C ALA A 187 0.35 5.81 5.84
N PRO A 188 1.15 6.58 6.60
CA PRO A 188 0.80 7.01 7.97
C PRO A 188 -0.23 8.15 7.94
N ARG A 189 -1.29 7.98 7.19
CA ARG A 189 -2.38 8.93 6.96
C ARG A 189 -3.56 8.20 6.34
N VAL A 190 -4.66 8.91 6.11
CA VAL A 190 -5.84 8.40 5.38
C VAL A 190 -5.44 7.78 4.04
N GLY A 191 -5.82 6.54 3.79
CA GLY A 191 -5.59 5.84 2.52
C GLY A 191 -6.36 6.48 1.35
N GLY A 192 -5.83 6.36 0.12
CA GLY A 192 -6.48 6.91 -1.07
C GLY A 192 -7.85 6.31 -1.38
N GLY A 193 -8.08 5.04 -1.01
CA GLY A 193 -9.32 4.33 -1.24
C GLY A 193 -10.44 4.60 -0.23
N THR A 194 -10.21 5.38 0.81
CA THR A 194 -11.22 5.63 1.85
C THR A 194 -12.45 6.38 1.34
N ASN A 195 -12.36 7.05 0.19
CA ASN A 195 -13.47 7.76 -0.44
C ASN A 195 -14.66 6.85 -0.79
N VAL A 196 -14.43 5.57 -1.07
CA VAL A 196 -15.52 4.62 -1.38
C VAL A 196 -16.45 4.38 -0.19
N HIS A 197 -16.02 4.74 1.01
CA HIS A 197 -16.74 4.52 2.26
C HIS A 197 -17.35 5.78 2.89
N VAL A 198 -17.29 6.93 2.22
CA VAL A 198 -17.69 8.23 2.81
C VAL A 198 -19.13 8.22 3.34
N ASN A 199 -20.07 7.68 2.60
CA ASN A 199 -21.49 7.67 2.99
C ASN A 199 -21.89 6.41 3.78
N VAL A 200 -21.38 5.24 3.37
CA VAL A 200 -21.83 3.94 3.89
C VAL A 200 -21.00 3.45 5.08
N GLY A 201 -19.84 4.04 5.30
CA GLY A 201 -18.87 3.59 6.31
C GLY A 201 -18.07 2.36 5.85
N HIS A 202 -17.00 2.08 6.58
CA HIS A 202 -16.16 0.91 6.35
C HIS A 202 -16.81 -0.37 6.90
N PRO A 203 -16.73 -1.51 6.22
CA PRO A 203 -17.41 -2.74 6.64
C PRO A 203 -17.10 -3.18 8.07
N TYR A 204 -15.82 -3.23 8.46
CA TYR A 204 -15.43 -3.68 9.79
C TYR A 204 -15.67 -2.59 10.84
N GLY A 205 -15.43 -1.32 10.50
CA GLY A 205 -15.78 -0.19 11.36
C GLY A 205 -17.27 -0.11 11.67
N ASN A 206 -18.14 -0.38 10.68
CA ASN A 206 -19.59 -0.44 10.89
C ASN A 206 -19.98 -1.54 11.88
N SER A 207 -19.35 -2.70 11.78
CA SER A 207 -19.61 -3.85 12.67
C SER A 207 -19.19 -3.52 14.10
N LEU A 208 -18.02 -2.92 14.29
CA LEU A 208 -17.51 -2.53 15.59
C LEU A 208 -18.38 -1.46 16.26
N TRP A 209 -18.67 -0.39 15.52
CA TRP A 209 -19.37 0.79 16.05
C TRP A 209 -20.89 0.69 15.99
N ARG A 210 -21.45 -0.37 15.42
CA ARG A 210 -22.92 -0.60 15.24
C ARG A 210 -23.63 0.55 14.52
N ARG A 211 -22.91 1.28 13.66
CA ARG A 211 -23.38 2.40 12.84
C ARG A 211 -22.44 2.65 11.68
N PRO A 212 -22.86 3.38 10.63
CA PRO A 212 -21.98 3.76 9.54
C PRO A 212 -20.76 4.56 10.07
N MET A 213 -19.56 4.01 9.94
CA MET A 213 -18.32 4.58 10.40
C MET A 213 -17.33 4.73 9.25
N SER A 214 -17.31 5.92 8.63
CA SER A 214 -16.26 6.31 7.68
C SER A 214 -15.03 6.81 8.43
N THR A 215 -13.88 6.83 7.78
CA THR A 215 -12.65 7.39 8.37
C THR A 215 -12.85 8.81 8.90
N GLY A 216 -13.53 9.67 8.15
CA GLY A 216 -13.82 11.04 8.59
C GLY A 216 -14.70 11.10 9.84
N ARG A 217 -15.72 10.23 9.93
CA ARG A 217 -16.56 10.12 11.16
C ARG A 217 -15.76 9.61 12.34
N ARG A 218 -14.84 8.66 12.10
CA ARG A 218 -13.99 8.13 13.17
C ARG A 218 -13.02 9.19 13.70
N ILE A 219 -12.41 9.98 12.79
CA ILE A 219 -11.57 11.13 13.18
C ILE A 219 -12.38 12.14 13.99
N ALA A 220 -13.57 12.53 13.51
CA ALA A 220 -14.40 13.49 14.23
C ALA A 220 -14.84 12.99 15.62
N LEU A 221 -15.11 11.69 15.75
CA LEU A 221 -15.42 11.07 17.03
C LEU A 221 -14.22 11.11 17.98
N GLU A 222 -13.01 10.82 17.47
CA GLU A 222 -11.79 10.87 18.27
C GLU A 222 -11.54 12.27 18.83
N LEU A 223 -11.58 13.29 17.96
CA LEU A 223 -11.38 14.69 18.37
C LEU A 223 -12.42 15.14 19.42
N ARG A 224 -13.69 14.75 19.24
CA ARG A 224 -14.72 15.06 20.21
C ARG A 224 -14.47 14.42 21.56
N ARG A 225 -14.14 13.12 21.59
CA ARG A 225 -13.83 12.40 22.83
C ARG A 225 -12.61 12.96 23.54
N ALA A 226 -11.56 13.29 22.76
CA ALA A 226 -10.37 13.92 23.30
C ALA A 226 -10.69 15.29 23.96
N ALA A 227 -11.54 16.10 23.32
CA ALA A 227 -11.97 17.38 23.88
C ALA A 227 -12.83 17.20 25.14
N GLU A 228 -13.76 16.23 25.16
CA GLU A 228 -14.60 15.90 26.33
C GLU A 228 -13.76 15.40 27.52
N GLN A 229 -12.59 14.80 27.28
CA GLN A 229 -11.67 14.26 28.28
C GLN A 229 -10.51 15.22 28.64
N ASP A 230 -10.46 16.42 28.05
CA ASP A 230 -9.33 17.37 28.14
C ASP A 230 -7.97 16.77 27.71
N ARG A 231 -8.00 15.88 26.70
CA ARG A 231 -6.85 15.13 26.16
C ARG A 231 -6.57 15.45 24.69
N LEU A 232 -7.01 16.63 24.22
CA LEU A 232 -6.95 16.97 22.79
C LEU A 232 -5.51 16.91 22.23
N LEU A 233 -4.51 17.28 23.02
CA LEU A 233 -3.10 17.26 22.61
C LEU A 233 -2.56 15.84 22.35
N GLU A 234 -3.20 14.81 22.90
CA GLU A 234 -2.78 13.42 22.70
C GLU A 234 -3.19 12.86 21.33
N VAL A 235 -4.10 13.53 20.63
CA VAL A 235 -4.62 13.10 19.31
C VAL A 235 -4.26 14.06 18.18
N LEU A 236 -3.48 15.08 18.47
CA LEU A 236 -2.96 16.03 17.47
C LEU A 236 -1.49 15.72 17.19
N THR A 237 -1.12 15.67 15.90
CA THR A 237 0.25 15.45 15.42
C THR A 237 0.70 16.59 14.52
#